data_be73cd85c7cefa8ccb03446becf10105
#
_entry.id   be73cd85c7cefa8ccb03446becf10105
#
_cell.length_a   1.000
_cell.length_b   1.000
_cell.length_c   1.000
_cell.angle_alpha   90.00
_cell.angle_beta   90.00
_cell.angle_gamma   90.00
#
_symmetry.space_group_name_H-M   'P 1'
#
loop_
_entity.id
_entity.type
_entity.pdbx_description
1 polymer ?
#
loop_
_entity_poly.entity_id
_entity_poly.type
_entity_poly.pdbx_seq_one_letter_code
_entity_poly.pdbx_strand_id
1 'polypeptide(L)'
;MAGLTFTAIETPGHANHHHVYQLGDVAFTGDAAGICLPGSPLRDLPAPPPEFNWEVWQDTIAKIKGHNFRCIYPTHAGPVDEVNQHLDEFRELLNAAALFVHDHMQQGTGRDDLVNIYVQWNRDRAAAMGVSGDDFERYATANPFYMSVDGITRYWKKREGNS
;
A
#
# COMPACT_ATOMS: atom_id res chain seq x y z
N MET A 1 -6.67 33.19 -6.60
CA MET A 1 -6.88 31.73 -6.45
C MET A 1 -8.28 31.53 -5.90
N ALA A 2 -9.06 30.65 -6.45
CA ALA A 2 -10.39 30.34 -5.97
C ALA A 2 -10.25 29.79 -4.54
N GLY A 3 -10.98 30.36 -3.57
CA GLY A 3 -10.88 30.05 -2.14
C GLY A 3 -11.25 28.60 -1.79
N LEU A 4 -10.45 27.62 -2.27
CA LEU A 4 -10.57 26.21 -1.91
C LEU A 4 -9.89 26.00 -0.55
N THR A 5 -10.58 25.30 0.35
CA THR A 5 -10.06 24.91 1.65
C THR A 5 -9.77 23.41 1.65
N PHE A 6 -8.51 23.05 1.90
CA PHE A 6 -8.10 21.67 2.12
C PHE A 6 -8.00 21.39 3.63
N THR A 7 -8.47 20.22 4.04
CA THR A 7 -8.25 19.68 5.38
C THR A 7 -7.18 18.62 5.31
N ALA A 8 -6.11 18.76 6.10
CA ALA A 8 -5.09 17.72 6.25
C ALA A 8 -5.53 16.71 7.32
N ILE A 9 -5.51 15.45 6.99
CA ILE A 9 -5.88 14.33 7.87
C ILE A 9 -4.62 13.51 8.07
N GLU A 10 -4.14 13.40 9.31
CA GLU A 10 -3.01 12.52 9.64
C GLU A 10 -3.34 11.07 9.31
N THR A 11 -2.48 10.43 8.52
CA THR A 11 -2.65 9.07 8.00
C THR A 11 -1.33 8.31 8.04
N PRO A 12 -0.76 8.08 9.25
CA PRO A 12 0.47 7.32 9.41
C PRO A 12 0.29 5.86 9.01
N GLY A 13 1.40 5.13 8.85
CA GLY A 13 1.42 3.70 8.53
C GLY A 13 2.30 3.37 7.35
N HIS A 14 2.12 4.05 6.21
CA HIS A 14 3.11 4.12 5.13
C HIS A 14 4.36 4.88 5.60
N ALA A 15 4.14 6.08 6.12
CA ALA A 15 5.14 6.94 6.74
C ALA A 15 4.50 7.74 7.88
N ASN A 16 5.28 8.09 8.92
CA ASN A 16 4.77 8.80 10.10
C ASN A 16 4.24 10.20 9.79
N HIS A 17 4.81 10.84 8.77
CA HIS A 17 4.45 12.20 8.35
C HIS A 17 3.38 12.25 7.26
N HIS A 18 2.81 11.10 6.88
CA HIS A 18 1.86 11.03 5.79
C HIS A 18 0.53 11.70 6.14
N HIS A 19 -0.02 12.45 5.20
CA HIS A 19 -1.33 13.10 5.32
C HIS A 19 -2.16 12.87 4.06
N VAL A 20 -3.44 12.63 4.27
CA VAL A 20 -4.48 12.72 3.24
C VAL A 20 -5.01 14.14 3.21
N TYR A 21 -5.22 14.68 2.02
CA TYR A 21 -5.79 16.02 1.84
C TYR A 21 -7.23 15.91 1.34
N GLN A 22 -8.16 16.35 2.17
CA GLN A 22 -9.59 16.39 1.85
C GLN A 22 -9.97 17.72 1.20
N LEU A 23 -10.76 17.65 0.14
CA LEU A 23 -11.45 18.78 -0.48
C LEU A 23 -12.94 18.44 -0.67
N GLY A 24 -13.78 18.98 0.21
CA GLY A 24 -15.21 18.63 0.20
C GLY A 24 -15.43 17.14 0.46
N ASP A 25 -16.05 16.44 -0.49
CA ASP A 25 -16.34 15.01 -0.47
C ASP A 25 -15.32 14.13 -1.20
N VAL A 26 -14.17 14.71 -1.61
CA VAL A 26 -13.08 13.96 -2.23
C VAL A 26 -11.81 14.03 -1.39
N ALA A 27 -10.91 13.05 -1.57
CA ALA A 27 -9.63 13.03 -0.88
C ALA A 27 -8.47 12.65 -1.80
N PHE A 28 -7.34 13.32 -1.62
CA PHE A 28 -6.06 12.98 -2.22
C PHE A 28 -5.29 12.13 -1.21
N THR A 29 -5.34 10.82 -1.43
CA THR A 29 -4.89 9.85 -0.42
C THR A 29 -3.42 9.50 -0.51
N GLY A 30 -2.75 9.87 -1.59
CA GLY A 30 -1.36 9.47 -1.75
C GLY A 30 -1.18 7.97 -1.56
N ASP A 31 -0.09 7.58 -0.91
CA ASP A 31 0.25 6.17 -0.66
C ASP A 31 -0.59 5.51 0.44
N ALA A 32 -1.33 6.29 1.25
CA ALA A 32 -2.17 5.73 2.32
C ALA A 32 -3.26 4.78 1.83
N ALA A 33 -3.69 4.92 0.56
CA ALA A 33 -4.63 4.02 -0.09
C ALA A 33 -3.96 3.06 -1.10
N GLY A 34 -2.64 2.90 -1.02
CA GLY A 34 -1.87 2.05 -1.93
C GLY A 34 -1.65 2.67 -3.31
N ILE A 35 -1.06 1.88 -4.18
CA ILE A 35 -0.81 2.25 -5.57
C ILE A 35 -1.74 1.47 -6.47
N CYS A 36 -2.42 2.15 -7.40
CA CYS A 36 -3.04 1.50 -8.54
C CYS A 36 -2.76 2.28 -9.81
N LEU A 37 -2.54 1.58 -10.92
CA LEU A 37 -2.35 2.21 -12.22
C LEU A 37 -3.68 2.37 -12.93
N PRO A 38 -3.89 3.44 -13.72
CA PRO A 38 -5.15 3.67 -14.42
C PRO A 38 -5.56 2.47 -15.28
N GLY A 39 -6.80 2.00 -15.09
CA GLY A 39 -7.36 0.87 -15.84
C GLY A 39 -6.89 -0.52 -15.38
N SER A 40 -6.03 -0.62 -14.37
CA SER A 40 -5.59 -1.89 -13.82
C SER A 40 -6.41 -2.30 -12.59
N PRO A 41 -6.82 -3.58 -12.46
CA PRO A 41 -7.45 -4.10 -11.26
C PRO A 41 -6.44 -4.35 -10.13
N LEU A 42 -5.14 -4.40 -10.43
CA LEU A 42 -4.10 -4.68 -9.45
C LEU A 42 -3.90 -3.48 -8.51
N ARG A 43 -3.73 -3.79 -7.23
CA ARG A 43 -3.24 -2.84 -6.22
C ARG A 43 -1.89 -3.29 -5.74
N ASP A 44 -1.02 -2.33 -5.44
CA ASP A 44 0.30 -2.58 -4.91
C ASP A 44 0.52 -1.85 -3.58
N LEU A 45 1.40 -2.42 -2.76
CA LEU A 45 1.68 -1.97 -1.40
C LEU A 45 3.03 -1.24 -1.34
N PRO A 46 3.05 0.10 -1.23
CA PRO A 46 4.29 0.84 -1.00
C PRO A 46 4.63 0.83 0.50
N ALA A 47 5.40 -0.15 0.96
CA ALA A 47 5.78 -0.32 2.36
C ALA A 47 7.29 -0.09 2.60
N PRO A 48 7.81 1.14 2.34
CA PRO A 48 9.25 1.39 2.42
C PRO A 48 9.75 1.46 3.88
N PRO A 49 11.01 1.09 4.14
CA PRO A 49 11.65 1.42 5.42
C PRO A 49 11.88 2.94 5.51
N PRO A 50 12.06 3.52 6.69
CA PRO A 50 12.07 2.84 8.01
C PRO A 50 10.72 2.88 8.74
N GLU A 51 9.67 3.50 8.17
CA GLU A 51 8.50 3.96 8.93
C GLU A 51 7.26 3.09 8.75
N PHE A 52 7.31 2.09 7.85
CA PHE A 52 6.21 1.16 7.67
C PHE A 52 5.74 0.59 9.02
N ASN A 53 4.41 0.68 9.27
CA ASN A 53 3.78 0.14 10.46
C ASN A 53 2.42 -0.47 10.10
N TRP A 54 2.33 -1.79 10.20
CA TRP A 54 1.19 -2.56 9.77
C TRP A 54 -0.11 -2.22 10.51
N GLU A 55 -0.08 -2.21 11.86
CA GLU A 55 -1.27 -1.93 12.67
C GLU A 55 -1.75 -0.50 12.48
N VAL A 56 -0.83 0.45 12.54
CA VAL A 56 -1.15 1.87 12.36
C VAL A 56 -1.74 2.14 10.98
N TRP A 57 -1.28 1.42 9.94
CA TRP A 57 -1.85 1.60 8.61
C TRP A 57 -3.26 1.01 8.49
N GLN A 58 -3.56 -0.09 9.20
CA GLN A 58 -4.93 -0.59 9.27
C GLN A 58 -5.89 0.43 9.90
N ASP A 59 -5.45 1.08 10.98
CA ASP A 59 -6.23 2.16 11.63
C ASP A 59 -6.41 3.35 10.68
N THR A 60 -5.39 3.69 9.90
CA THR A 60 -5.45 4.72 8.85
C THR A 60 -6.49 4.36 7.79
N ILE A 61 -6.50 3.13 7.28
CA ILE A 61 -7.49 2.68 6.29
C ILE A 61 -8.91 2.78 6.87
N ALA A 62 -9.10 2.33 8.11
CA ALA A 62 -10.40 2.44 8.80
C ALA A 62 -10.82 3.91 8.97
N LYS A 63 -9.90 4.79 9.30
CA LYS A 63 -10.11 6.24 9.41
C LYS A 63 -10.56 6.83 8.07
N ILE A 64 -9.86 6.54 6.97
CA ILE A 64 -10.22 7.02 5.62
C ILE A 64 -11.64 6.54 5.25
N LYS A 65 -11.96 5.26 5.49
CA LYS A 65 -13.32 4.71 5.27
C LYS A 65 -14.38 5.46 6.06
N GLY A 66 -14.10 5.82 7.31
CA GLY A 66 -15.03 6.55 8.18
C GLY A 66 -15.39 7.96 7.70
N HIS A 67 -14.58 8.55 6.83
CA HIS A 67 -14.91 9.85 6.21
C HIS A 67 -15.96 9.76 5.09
N ASN A 68 -16.27 8.58 4.57
CA ASN A 68 -17.28 8.35 3.51
C ASN A 68 -17.05 9.23 2.29
N PHE A 69 -15.82 9.34 1.81
CA PHE A 69 -15.50 10.09 0.60
C PHE A 69 -16.25 9.50 -0.62
N ARG A 70 -16.75 10.38 -1.48
CA ARG A 70 -17.35 9.99 -2.76
C ARG A 70 -16.31 9.47 -3.74
N CYS A 71 -15.10 10.04 -3.70
CA CYS A 71 -14.00 9.69 -4.58
C CYS A 71 -12.66 9.91 -3.87
N ILE A 72 -11.69 9.03 -4.12
CA ILE A 72 -10.31 9.22 -3.68
C ILE A 72 -9.34 9.23 -4.86
N TYR A 73 -8.18 9.85 -4.64
CA TYR A 73 -7.08 9.93 -5.61
C TYR A 73 -5.81 9.34 -4.97
N PRO A 74 -5.58 8.02 -5.12
CA PRO A 74 -4.33 7.38 -4.71
C PRO A 74 -3.16 7.81 -5.59
N THR A 75 -1.93 7.54 -5.13
CA THR A 75 -0.72 7.77 -5.92
C THR A 75 -0.73 6.93 -7.21
N HIS A 76 -0.29 7.54 -8.31
CA HIS A 76 -0.21 6.94 -9.64
C HIS A 76 -1.55 6.52 -10.27
N ALA A 77 -2.66 6.82 -9.60
CA ALA A 77 -4.00 6.50 -10.09
C ALA A 77 -4.76 7.73 -10.62
N GLY A 78 -5.83 7.45 -11.32
CA GLY A 78 -6.91 8.41 -11.52
C GLY A 78 -7.89 8.39 -10.33
N PRO A 79 -9.11 8.95 -10.51
CA PRO A 79 -10.16 8.90 -9.51
C PRO A 79 -10.59 7.44 -9.26
N VAL A 80 -10.87 7.14 -7.99
CA VAL A 80 -11.46 5.89 -7.53
C VAL A 80 -12.79 6.23 -6.86
N ASP A 81 -13.90 5.85 -7.48
CA ASP A 81 -15.26 6.14 -6.99
C ASP A 81 -15.77 5.01 -6.07
N GLU A 82 -15.35 3.76 -6.30
CA GLU A 82 -15.66 2.61 -5.43
C GLU A 82 -14.75 2.56 -4.21
N VAL A 83 -14.79 3.66 -3.41
CA VAL A 83 -13.82 3.93 -2.33
C VAL A 83 -13.75 2.80 -1.31
N ASN A 84 -14.91 2.31 -0.83
CA ASN A 84 -14.94 1.29 0.21
C ASN A 84 -14.39 -0.05 -0.29
N GLN A 85 -14.74 -0.44 -1.52
CA GLN A 85 -14.21 -1.65 -2.13
C GLN A 85 -12.68 -1.55 -2.29
N HIS A 86 -12.19 -0.44 -2.82
CA HIS A 86 -10.76 -0.21 -3.00
C HIS A 86 -9.99 -0.31 -1.67
N LEU A 87 -10.50 0.32 -0.61
CA LEU A 87 -9.84 0.31 0.70
C LEU A 87 -9.90 -1.07 1.37
N ASP A 88 -10.98 -1.84 1.16
CA ASP A 88 -11.06 -3.23 1.66
C ASP A 88 -10.06 -4.14 0.94
N GLU A 89 -10.00 -4.09 -0.39
CA GLU A 89 -9.03 -4.85 -1.18
C GLU A 89 -7.59 -4.46 -0.83
N PHE A 90 -7.33 -3.18 -0.60
CA PHE A 90 -6.01 -2.71 -0.18
C PHE A 90 -5.65 -3.20 1.23
N ARG A 91 -6.60 -3.20 2.17
CA ARG A 91 -6.40 -3.76 3.51
C ARG A 91 -6.09 -5.26 3.48
N GLU A 92 -6.78 -6.01 2.63
CA GLU A 92 -6.50 -7.43 2.43
C GLU A 92 -5.09 -7.65 1.88
N LEU A 93 -4.66 -6.84 0.90
CA LEU A 93 -3.30 -6.87 0.39
C LEU A 93 -2.27 -6.54 1.47
N LEU A 94 -2.49 -5.48 2.25
CA LEU A 94 -1.61 -5.09 3.36
C LEU A 94 -1.41 -6.25 4.34
N ASN A 95 -2.50 -6.93 4.72
CA ASN A 95 -2.44 -8.07 5.62
C ASN A 95 -1.72 -9.26 4.98
N ALA A 96 -2.07 -9.60 3.75
CA ALA A 96 -1.47 -10.73 3.03
C ALA A 96 0.05 -10.53 2.86
N ALA A 97 0.49 -9.32 2.47
CA ALA A 97 1.90 -9.01 2.28
C ALA A 97 2.70 -9.03 3.59
N ALA A 98 2.14 -8.44 4.67
CA ALA A 98 2.79 -8.43 5.98
C ALA A 98 3.00 -9.84 6.51
N LEU A 99 2.00 -10.71 6.43
CA LEU A 99 2.07 -12.10 6.88
C LEU A 99 2.96 -12.95 5.96
N PHE A 100 2.87 -12.77 4.64
CA PHE A 100 3.70 -13.47 3.67
C PHE A 100 5.19 -13.28 3.95
N VAL A 101 5.62 -12.03 4.15
CA VAL A 101 7.02 -11.72 4.47
C VAL A 101 7.41 -12.31 5.83
N HIS A 102 6.54 -12.20 6.83
CA HIS A 102 6.78 -12.76 8.16
C HIS A 102 7.00 -14.28 8.13
N ASP A 103 6.11 -15.01 7.45
CA ASP A 103 6.19 -16.46 7.38
C ASP A 103 7.51 -16.93 6.74
N HIS A 104 7.97 -16.27 5.69
CA HIS A 104 9.26 -16.55 5.07
C HIS A 104 10.45 -16.18 5.97
N MET A 105 10.34 -15.09 6.75
CA MET A 105 11.35 -14.74 7.77
C MET A 105 11.46 -15.84 8.83
N GLN A 106 10.33 -16.37 9.32
CA GLN A 106 10.32 -17.46 10.31
C GLN A 106 10.93 -18.76 9.77
N GLN A 107 10.87 -18.97 8.44
CA GLN A 107 11.53 -20.09 7.75
C GLN A 107 13.04 -19.85 7.53
N GLY A 108 13.57 -18.69 7.90
CA GLY A 108 14.98 -18.34 7.72
C GLY A 108 15.35 -17.96 6.28
N THR A 109 14.37 -17.58 5.43
CA THR A 109 14.62 -17.15 4.06
C THR A 109 15.51 -15.91 4.03
N GLY A 110 16.61 -15.98 3.27
CA GLY A 110 17.52 -14.85 3.08
C GLY A 110 16.84 -13.68 2.36
N ARG A 111 17.34 -12.44 2.57
CA ARG A 111 16.74 -11.22 2.01
C ARG A 111 16.55 -11.29 0.50
N ASP A 112 17.57 -11.68 -0.24
CA ASP A 112 17.52 -11.65 -1.71
C ASP A 112 16.56 -12.72 -2.27
N ASP A 113 16.52 -13.89 -1.64
CA ASP A 113 15.54 -14.94 -1.97
C ASP A 113 14.12 -14.47 -1.63
N LEU A 114 13.94 -13.82 -0.49
CA LEU A 114 12.64 -13.26 -0.08
C LEU A 114 12.14 -12.21 -1.05
N VAL A 115 13.02 -11.33 -1.55
CA VAL A 115 12.67 -10.36 -2.60
C VAL A 115 12.20 -11.08 -3.86
N ASN A 116 12.92 -12.10 -4.33
CA ASN A 116 12.56 -12.87 -5.53
C ASN A 116 11.19 -13.58 -5.35
N ILE A 117 10.98 -14.21 -4.20
CA ILE A 117 9.73 -14.89 -3.86
C ILE A 117 8.57 -13.87 -3.78
N TYR A 118 8.79 -12.71 -3.18
CA TYR A 118 7.78 -11.64 -3.08
C TYR A 118 7.41 -11.06 -4.46
N VAL A 119 8.39 -10.87 -5.34
CA VAL A 119 8.15 -10.46 -6.73
C VAL A 119 7.29 -11.51 -7.45
N GLN A 120 7.63 -12.80 -7.31
CA GLN A 120 6.86 -13.87 -7.94
C GLN A 120 5.43 -13.94 -7.38
N TRP A 121 5.26 -13.83 -6.08
CA TRP A 121 3.94 -13.77 -5.44
C TRP A 121 3.08 -12.62 -6.00
N ASN A 122 3.64 -11.43 -6.19
CA ASN A 122 2.92 -10.30 -6.79
C ASN A 122 2.62 -10.54 -8.28
N ARG A 123 3.53 -11.19 -9.02
CA ARG A 123 3.32 -11.56 -10.42
C ARG A 123 2.16 -12.55 -10.56
N ASP A 124 2.08 -13.54 -9.69
CA ASP A 124 1.00 -14.54 -9.69
C ASP A 124 -0.35 -13.88 -9.37
N ARG A 125 -0.38 -12.93 -8.41
CA ARG A 125 -1.57 -12.11 -8.14
C ARG A 125 -2.01 -11.30 -9.36
N ALA A 126 -1.07 -10.64 -10.02
CA ALA A 126 -1.34 -9.86 -11.22
C ALA A 126 -1.90 -10.74 -12.35
N ALA A 127 -1.30 -11.90 -12.58
CA ALA A 127 -1.76 -12.87 -13.57
C ALA A 127 -3.18 -13.39 -13.26
N ALA A 128 -3.48 -13.68 -11.98
CA ALA A 128 -4.81 -14.12 -11.56
C ALA A 128 -5.89 -13.04 -11.78
N MET A 129 -5.51 -11.75 -11.82
CA MET A 129 -6.38 -10.61 -12.12
C MET A 129 -6.40 -10.25 -13.63
N GLY A 130 -5.70 -11.02 -14.49
CA GLY A 130 -5.61 -10.76 -15.91
C GLY A 130 -4.72 -9.58 -16.30
N VAL A 131 -3.82 -9.14 -15.41
CA VAL A 131 -2.86 -8.06 -15.68
C VAL A 131 -1.73 -8.61 -16.54
N SER A 132 -1.39 -7.91 -17.63
CA SER A 132 -0.32 -8.30 -18.54
C SER A 132 1.07 -8.20 -17.88
N GLY A 133 2.05 -8.91 -18.45
CA GLY A 133 3.44 -8.80 -17.97
C GLY A 133 4.00 -7.38 -18.09
N ASP A 134 3.68 -6.69 -19.19
CA ASP A 134 4.12 -5.31 -19.42
C ASP A 134 3.50 -4.34 -18.38
N ASP A 135 2.22 -4.52 -18.06
CA ASP A 135 1.56 -3.72 -17.01
C ASP A 135 2.12 -4.04 -15.62
N PHE A 136 2.47 -5.29 -15.36
CA PHE A 136 3.15 -5.67 -14.10
C PHE A 136 4.51 -4.97 -13.95
N GLU A 137 5.31 -4.89 -15.00
CA GLU A 137 6.61 -4.19 -14.99
C GLU A 137 6.44 -2.67 -14.72
N ARG A 138 5.30 -2.08 -15.09
CA ARG A 138 4.99 -0.68 -14.72
C ARG A 138 4.82 -0.53 -13.20
N TYR A 139 4.21 -1.51 -12.54
CA TYR A 139 4.14 -1.52 -11.06
C TYR A 139 5.52 -1.66 -10.43
N ALA A 140 6.35 -2.58 -10.92
CA ALA A 140 7.72 -2.76 -10.45
C ALA A 140 8.58 -1.48 -10.61
N THR A 141 8.26 -0.65 -11.61
CA THR A 141 8.91 0.65 -11.82
C THR A 141 8.36 1.71 -10.85
N ALA A 142 7.03 1.75 -10.63
CA ALA A 142 6.39 2.72 -9.75
C ALA A 142 6.72 2.47 -8.27
N ASN A 143 6.86 1.19 -7.88
CA ASN A 143 7.16 0.76 -6.52
C ASN A 143 8.11 -0.45 -6.55
N PRO A 144 9.41 -0.25 -6.40
CA PRO A 144 10.36 -1.36 -6.36
C PRO A 144 10.06 -2.32 -5.20
N PHE A 145 9.67 -3.56 -5.50
CA PHE A 145 9.19 -4.54 -4.53
C PHE A 145 10.15 -4.84 -3.39
N TYR A 146 11.48 -4.71 -3.62
CA TYR A 146 12.47 -4.88 -2.55
C TYR A 146 12.28 -3.88 -1.40
N MET A 147 11.78 -2.66 -1.68
CA MET A 147 11.52 -1.66 -0.64
C MET A 147 10.42 -2.12 0.30
N SER A 148 9.36 -2.73 -0.23
CA SER A 148 8.28 -3.27 0.60
C SER A 148 8.76 -4.47 1.43
N VAL A 149 9.58 -5.36 0.86
CA VAL A 149 10.20 -6.46 1.61
C VAL A 149 11.07 -5.92 2.75
N ASP A 150 11.92 -4.93 2.47
CA ASP A 150 12.82 -4.35 3.48
C ASP A 150 12.03 -3.64 4.60
N GLY A 151 10.99 -2.89 4.24
CA GLY A 151 10.16 -2.19 5.23
C GLY A 151 9.38 -3.15 6.13
N ILE A 152 8.74 -4.16 5.54
CA ILE A 152 7.99 -5.18 6.29
C ILE A 152 8.93 -6.01 7.15
N THR A 153 10.09 -6.43 6.62
CA THR A 153 11.11 -7.16 7.38
C THR A 153 11.60 -6.35 8.58
N ARG A 154 11.88 -5.06 8.37
CA ARG A 154 12.30 -4.16 9.46
C ARG A 154 11.21 -4.03 10.53
N TYR A 155 9.95 -3.90 10.12
CA TYR A 155 8.81 -3.81 11.04
C TYR A 155 8.75 -5.05 11.95
N TRP A 156 8.81 -6.25 11.38
CA TRP A 156 8.74 -7.50 12.15
C TRP A 156 9.95 -7.67 13.08
N LYS A 157 11.17 -7.39 12.60
CA LYS A 157 12.37 -7.42 13.45
C LYS A 157 12.25 -6.51 14.67
N LYS A 158 11.77 -5.28 14.48
CA LYS A 158 11.57 -4.33 15.57
C LYS A 158 10.49 -4.81 16.56
N ARG A 159 9.41 -5.38 16.06
CA ARG A 159 8.30 -5.90 16.87
C ARG A 159 8.72 -7.10 17.72
N GLU A 160 9.55 -7.97 17.19
CA GLU A 160 10.03 -9.18 17.88
C GLU A 160 11.28 -8.93 18.76
N GLY A 161 11.74 -7.69 18.86
CA GLY A 161 12.89 -7.32 19.67
C GLY A 161 14.24 -7.67 19.03
N ASN A 162 14.25 -8.02 17.77
CA ASN A 162 15.44 -8.33 16.98
C ASN A 162 15.90 -7.07 16.22
N SER A 163 16.50 -6.11 16.93
CA SER A 163 17.08 -4.88 16.33
C SER A 163 18.51 -5.10 15.89
#